data_c7b6a3ce4e6a6794ce0c19fcb343d7c0
#
_entry.id   c7b6a3ce4e6a6794ce0c19fcb343d7c0
#
_cell.length_a   1.000
_cell.length_b   1.000
_cell.length_c   1.000
_cell.angle_alpha   90.00
_cell.angle_beta   90.00
_cell.angle_gamma   90.00
#
_symmetry.space_group_name_H-M   'P 1'
#
loop_
_entity.id
_entity.type
_entity.pdbx_description
1 polymer ?
#
loop_
_entity_poly.entity_id
_entity_poly.type
_entity_poly.pdbx_seq_one_letter_code
_entity_poly.pdbx_strand_id
1 'polypeptide(L)'
;MLPGLLGRHAHGLYRADRCSAVCLDPVSLLSEIAPEPILKSIARGRMVVTDLEVITITPTSAVIAWTTRQSRLGVGVPQPVTAGTELALGPVNGPLRTVHDDPTPRAFHMVEVTGLEPGRRYRFKATSDGQQAHAALLPTLQVGSCEQINEFTTLTPPPGEYLTTIALTNDIHIGEKRQGIVLGSLPTSVQPHPDQVDYPQLMLSASLDDLTTRRGHPFVVVNGDITYANLPDEVELARQLLDGYGEQDADWVATRGNHDHPRRDDDPFGDVFVGYQRNQTILDPSGVRVLAMDSTRGSGGGWIVPDQYDQIMSELESDPHRPTLAVTHHPVTNEAAWTSISGPQFMLRASDRLRLQLLENQAPGVFLHVAGHTHRMRRDRADLLWAHTQYLENAACAAYPGGFSLLHLYTGGYLLNFWRPSDPDAHDWLYRSRWQVMGLGAHLMLG
;
A
#
# COMPACT_ATOMS: atom_id res chain seq x y z
N MET A 1 -14.25 6.35 29.12
CA MET A 1 -14.52 4.91 29.00
C MET A 1 -15.20 4.69 27.67
N LEU A 2 -14.48 4.16 26.70
CA LEU A 2 -15.05 3.75 25.41
C LEU A 2 -15.43 2.26 25.53
N PRO A 3 -16.70 1.90 25.66
CA PRO A 3 -17.09 0.51 25.65
C PRO A 3 -17.19 0.03 24.20
N GLY A 4 -16.33 -0.92 23.86
CA GLY A 4 -16.63 -1.89 22.81
C GLY A 4 -16.30 -1.52 21.38
N LEU A 5 -15.01 -1.45 21.02
CA LEU A 5 -14.54 -1.73 19.64
C LEU A 5 -14.79 -3.21 19.24
N LEU A 6 -15.53 -3.95 20.04
CA LEU A 6 -15.84 -5.38 19.89
C LEU A 6 -17.15 -5.65 19.13
N GLY A 7 -17.48 -4.87 18.14
CA GLY A 7 -18.72 -5.06 17.40
C GLY A 7 -18.52 -5.19 15.91
N ARG A 8 -18.28 -6.40 15.42
CA ARG A 8 -18.60 -6.88 14.06
C ARG A 8 -18.13 -6.01 12.87
N HIS A 9 -17.02 -6.42 12.25
CA HIS A 9 -16.73 -6.35 10.82
C HIS A 9 -16.97 -5.00 10.11
N ALA A 10 -16.06 -4.06 10.28
CA ALA A 10 -15.85 -3.05 9.26
C ALA A 10 -14.87 -3.59 8.21
N HIS A 11 -15.40 -4.14 7.14
CA HIS A 11 -14.62 -4.57 5.98
C HIS A 11 -14.23 -3.34 5.17
N GLY A 12 -13.11 -2.76 5.45
CA GLY A 12 -12.60 -1.60 4.74
C GLY A 12 -11.27 -1.82 4.01
N LEU A 13 -10.79 -3.06 3.93
CA LEU A 13 -9.85 -3.43 2.89
C LEU A 13 -10.65 -3.66 1.61
N TYR A 14 -10.28 -2.97 0.55
CA TYR A 14 -10.76 -3.27 -0.77
C TYR A 14 -10.50 -4.77 -1.05
N ARG A 15 -11.51 -5.58 -0.80
CA ARG A 15 -11.61 -6.92 -1.34
C ARG A 15 -12.30 -6.78 -2.68
N ALA A 16 -11.65 -7.19 -3.72
CA ALA A 16 -12.26 -7.49 -5.01
C ALA A 16 -13.46 -8.49 -4.90
N ASP A 17 -13.73 -8.99 -3.72
CA ASP A 17 -14.67 -10.08 -3.43
C ASP A 17 -16.16 -9.74 -3.54
N ARG A 18 -16.54 -8.49 -3.86
CA ARG A 18 -17.95 -8.16 -4.04
C ARG A 18 -18.26 -7.18 -5.18
N CYS A 19 -17.58 -7.32 -6.28
CA CYS A 19 -18.26 -7.09 -7.53
C CYS A 19 -19.16 -8.33 -7.71
N SER A 20 -20.47 -8.18 -7.53
CA SER A 20 -21.45 -9.26 -7.59
C SER A 20 -21.15 -10.16 -8.79
N ALA A 21 -20.89 -11.44 -8.56
CA ALA A 21 -20.71 -12.40 -9.62
C ALA A 21 -21.96 -12.40 -10.51
N VAL A 22 -21.88 -11.68 -11.62
CA VAL A 22 -22.75 -11.98 -12.77
C VAL A 22 -22.23 -13.29 -13.30
N CYS A 23 -23.04 -14.34 -13.29
CA CYS A 23 -22.73 -15.59 -13.95
C CYS A 23 -22.58 -15.31 -15.44
N LEU A 24 -21.36 -15.07 -15.91
CA LEU A 24 -21.01 -15.00 -17.32
C LEU A 24 -20.63 -16.40 -17.78
N ASP A 25 -21.09 -16.77 -18.96
CA ASP A 25 -20.74 -18.02 -19.61
C ASP A 25 -19.20 -18.09 -19.80
N PRO A 26 -18.53 -19.17 -19.38
CA PRO A 26 -17.07 -19.31 -19.48
C PRO A 26 -16.51 -19.15 -20.89
N VAL A 27 -17.29 -19.38 -21.93
CA VAL A 27 -16.86 -19.24 -23.34
C VAL A 27 -16.88 -17.77 -23.78
N SER A 28 -17.85 -16.98 -23.31
CA SER A 28 -17.86 -15.53 -23.56
C SER A 28 -16.75 -14.80 -22.82
N LEU A 29 -16.39 -15.27 -21.62
CA LEU A 29 -15.29 -14.75 -20.81
C LEU A 29 -13.92 -14.90 -21.54
N LEU A 30 -13.65 -16.03 -22.17
CA LEU A 30 -12.40 -16.27 -22.90
C LEU A 30 -12.26 -15.37 -24.13
N SER A 31 -13.36 -14.97 -24.77
CA SER A 31 -13.33 -14.02 -25.89
C SER A 31 -13.13 -12.56 -25.47
N GLU A 32 -13.51 -12.22 -24.22
CA GLU A 32 -13.27 -10.88 -23.62
C GLU A 32 -11.90 -10.76 -22.96
N ILE A 33 -11.33 -11.89 -22.49
CA ILE A 33 -9.99 -11.97 -21.87
C ILE A 33 -8.87 -11.88 -22.93
N ALA A 34 -9.14 -12.25 -24.18
CA ALA A 34 -8.14 -12.07 -25.23
C ALA A 34 -8.07 -10.59 -25.61
N PRO A 35 -6.96 -9.89 -25.33
CA PRO A 35 -6.82 -8.46 -25.65
C PRO A 35 -6.52 -8.29 -27.13
N GLU A 36 -7.35 -8.87 -27.99
CA GLU A 36 -7.23 -8.72 -29.45
C GLU A 36 -7.09 -7.25 -29.89
N PRO A 37 -7.85 -6.27 -29.31
CA PRO A 37 -7.67 -4.87 -29.62
C PRO A 37 -6.29 -4.34 -29.22
N ILE A 38 -5.80 -4.73 -28.04
CA ILE A 38 -4.49 -4.27 -27.51
C ILE A 38 -3.36 -4.89 -28.34
N LEU A 39 -3.35 -6.20 -28.53
CA LEU A 39 -2.33 -6.90 -29.31
C LEU A 39 -2.31 -6.44 -30.76
N LYS A 40 -3.48 -6.22 -31.40
CA LYS A 40 -3.57 -5.67 -32.75
C LYS A 40 -3.07 -4.23 -32.82
N SER A 41 -3.29 -3.42 -31.81
CA SER A 41 -2.79 -2.04 -31.75
C SER A 41 -1.28 -2.01 -31.55
N ILE A 42 -0.73 -2.83 -30.65
CA ILE A 42 0.72 -2.99 -30.48
C ILE A 42 1.39 -3.43 -31.79
N ALA A 43 0.87 -4.46 -32.42
CA ALA A 43 1.40 -4.98 -33.70
C ALA A 43 1.37 -3.93 -34.83
N ARG A 44 0.47 -2.95 -34.78
CA ARG A 44 0.38 -1.86 -35.78
C ARG A 44 1.13 -0.60 -35.37
N GLY A 45 1.87 -0.62 -34.25
CA GLY A 45 2.57 0.55 -33.73
C GLY A 45 1.63 1.70 -33.30
N ARG A 46 0.39 1.40 -32.97
CA ARG A 46 -0.59 2.38 -32.49
C ARG A 46 -0.46 2.56 -30.97
N MET A 47 -0.90 3.70 -30.47
CA MET A 47 -1.07 3.92 -29.05
C MET A 47 -2.03 2.87 -28.46
N VAL A 48 -1.74 2.40 -27.26
CA VAL A 48 -2.62 1.58 -26.43
C VAL A 48 -2.83 2.26 -25.10
N VAL A 49 -4.06 2.21 -24.59
CA VAL A 49 -4.44 2.72 -23.29
C VAL A 49 -4.69 1.51 -22.40
N THR A 50 -3.84 1.29 -21.41
CA THR A 50 -3.75 0.04 -20.65
C THR A 50 -3.42 0.28 -19.17
N ASP A 51 -3.21 -0.79 -18.43
CA ASP A 51 -2.88 -0.74 -17.01
C ASP A 51 -3.91 0.03 -16.17
N LEU A 52 -5.19 -0.08 -16.57
CA LEU A 52 -6.30 0.48 -15.80
C LEU A 52 -6.33 -0.14 -14.41
N GLU A 53 -6.34 0.69 -13.40
CA GLU A 53 -6.36 0.32 -11.99
C GLU A 53 -7.33 1.22 -11.20
N VAL A 54 -8.14 0.62 -10.35
CA VAL A 54 -8.90 1.32 -9.31
C VAL A 54 -8.09 1.21 -8.02
N ILE A 55 -7.29 2.25 -7.73
CA ILE A 55 -6.28 2.24 -6.66
C ILE A 55 -6.95 2.32 -5.29
N THR A 56 -7.91 3.23 -5.16
CA THR A 56 -8.55 3.58 -3.90
C THR A 56 -10.04 3.69 -4.08
N ILE A 57 -10.80 3.15 -3.12
CA ILE A 57 -12.23 3.40 -2.99
C ILE A 57 -12.49 3.76 -1.53
N THR A 58 -13.07 4.94 -1.31
CA THR A 58 -13.53 5.41 0.01
C THR A 58 -15.06 5.47 0.04
N PRO A 59 -15.68 5.90 1.14
CA PRO A 59 -17.11 6.16 1.14
C PRO A 59 -17.54 7.27 0.17
N THR A 60 -16.67 8.23 -0.12
CA THR A 60 -17.05 9.44 -0.86
C THR A 60 -16.12 9.77 -2.04
N SER A 61 -15.13 8.92 -2.31
CA SER A 61 -14.19 9.13 -3.42
C SER A 61 -13.70 7.81 -4.02
N ALA A 62 -13.10 7.89 -5.21
CA ALA A 62 -12.35 6.81 -5.83
C ALA A 62 -11.17 7.38 -6.62
N VAL A 63 -10.07 6.63 -6.68
CA VAL A 63 -8.89 6.95 -7.50
C VAL A 63 -8.76 5.92 -8.60
N ILE A 64 -8.72 6.39 -9.85
CA ILE A 64 -8.62 5.56 -11.04
C ILE A 64 -7.38 6.00 -11.82
N ALA A 65 -6.52 5.05 -12.17
CA ALA A 65 -5.29 5.31 -12.92
C ALA A 65 -5.17 4.40 -14.14
N TRP A 66 -4.44 4.88 -15.15
CA TRP A 66 -4.09 4.12 -16.35
C TRP A 66 -2.85 4.68 -17.03
N THR A 67 -2.34 3.99 -18.04
CA THR A 67 -1.16 4.41 -18.78
C THR A 67 -1.42 4.43 -20.30
N THR A 68 -0.71 5.29 -21.01
CA THR A 68 -0.67 5.31 -22.48
C THR A 68 0.71 4.90 -22.97
N ARG A 69 0.74 3.97 -23.93
CA ARG A 69 1.96 3.37 -24.46
C ARG A 69 1.91 3.21 -25.95
N GLN A 70 3.09 3.15 -26.57
CA GLN A 70 3.22 2.86 -28.00
C GLN A 70 4.41 1.94 -28.24
N SER A 71 4.23 0.92 -29.08
CA SER A 71 5.31 0.09 -29.59
C SER A 71 5.83 0.66 -30.89
N ARG A 72 7.15 0.77 -31.03
CA ARG A 72 7.75 1.09 -32.35
C ARG A 72 7.69 -0.14 -33.22
N LEU A 73 6.93 -0.07 -34.33
CA LEU A 73 6.85 -1.11 -35.38
C LEU A 73 6.46 -2.53 -34.86
N GLY A 74 5.67 -2.62 -33.79
CA GLY A 74 5.18 -3.91 -33.31
C GLY A 74 6.23 -4.82 -32.64
N VAL A 75 7.44 -4.32 -32.44
CA VAL A 75 8.54 -5.07 -31.81
C VAL A 75 9.03 -4.32 -30.56
N GLY A 76 9.23 -5.06 -29.46
CA GLY A 76 9.76 -4.53 -28.20
C GLY A 76 8.70 -4.16 -27.18
N VAL A 77 9.15 -3.75 -25.98
CA VAL A 77 8.30 -3.30 -24.88
C VAL A 77 7.69 -1.95 -25.22
N PRO A 78 6.34 -1.81 -25.20
CA PRO A 78 5.70 -0.52 -25.46
C PRO A 78 6.20 0.56 -24.50
N GLN A 79 6.64 1.69 -25.07
CA GLN A 79 7.17 2.83 -24.31
C GLN A 79 6.04 3.81 -23.96
N PRO A 80 6.18 4.58 -22.87
CA PRO A 80 5.24 5.63 -22.54
C PRO A 80 5.08 6.62 -23.70
N VAL A 81 3.84 7.03 -23.96
CA VAL A 81 3.49 8.08 -24.92
C VAL A 81 2.45 8.98 -24.28
N THR A 82 2.60 10.29 -24.47
CA THR A 82 1.69 11.26 -23.85
C THR A 82 0.38 11.39 -24.62
N ALA A 83 -0.73 11.53 -23.87
CA ALA A 83 -2.09 11.74 -24.37
C ALA A 83 -2.92 12.54 -23.36
N GLY A 84 -4.12 12.98 -23.71
CA GLY A 84 -5.05 13.63 -22.80
C GLY A 84 -5.65 12.65 -21.79
N THR A 85 -6.21 13.19 -20.70
CA THR A 85 -6.83 12.46 -19.58
C THR A 85 -8.32 12.75 -19.53
N GLU A 86 -9.18 11.77 -19.78
CA GLU A 86 -10.63 11.92 -19.63
C GLU A 86 -11.19 10.78 -18.77
N LEU A 87 -12.04 11.13 -17.82
CA LEU A 87 -12.80 10.17 -17.02
C LEU A 87 -14.28 10.54 -17.01
N ALA A 88 -15.12 9.62 -17.45
CA ALA A 88 -16.55 9.68 -17.26
C ALA A 88 -17.00 8.71 -16.18
N LEU A 89 -17.92 9.14 -15.32
CA LEU A 89 -18.45 8.37 -14.19
C LEU A 89 -19.94 8.63 -13.99
N GLY A 90 -20.66 7.64 -13.50
CA GLY A 90 -22.07 7.76 -13.14
C GLY A 90 -22.58 6.55 -12.39
N PRO A 91 -23.75 6.65 -11.72
CA PRO A 91 -24.38 5.48 -11.11
C PRO A 91 -24.63 4.39 -12.15
N VAL A 92 -24.57 3.12 -11.77
CA VAL A 92 -24.78 1.98 -12.70
C VAL A 92 -26.07 2.11 -13.49
N ASN A 93 -27.14 2.59 -12.86
CA ASN A 93 -28.46 2.77 -13.49
C ASN A 93 -28.67 4.20 -14.03
N GLY A 94 -27.62 5.01 -14.14
CA GLY A 94 -27.68 6.41 -14.60
C GLY A 94 -26.80 6.69 -15.80
N PRO A 95 -26.80 7.90 -16.32
CA PRO A 95 -25.91 8.28 -17.42
C PRO A 95 -24.47 8.41 -16.92
N LEU A 96 -23.51 8.06 -17.79
CA LEU A 96 -22.11 8.49 -17.64
C LEU A 96 -22.02 9.99 -17.94
N ARG A 97 -21.25 10.70 -17.12
CA ARG A 97 -20.93 12.13 -17.32
C ARG A 97 -19.43 12.30 -17.19
N THR A 98 -18.82 13.11 -18.02
CA THR A 98 -17.41 13.49 -17.87
C THR A 98 -17.25 14.23 -16.56
N VAL A 99 -16.40 13.68 -15.68
CA VAL A 99 -16.08 14.23 -14.34
C VAL A 99 -14.68 14.80 -14.30
N HIS A 100 -13.84 14.45 -15.26
CA HIS A 100 -12.49 14.97 -15.46
C HIS A 100 -12.17 14.99 -16.94
N ASP A 101 -11.61 16.11 -17.42
CA ASP A 101 -11.15 16.30 -18.81
C ASP A 101 -9.95 17.25 -18.77
N ASP A 102 -8.75 16.71 -18.93
CA ASP A 102 -7.51 17.47 -18.94
C ASP A 102 -6.72 17.13 -20.24
N PRO A 103 -6.62 18.06 -21.19
CA PRO A 103 -5.87 17.85 -22.42
C PRO A 103 -4.36 17.91 -22.23
N THR A 104 -3.84 18.18 -21.04
CA THR A 104 -2.41 18.21 -20.76
C THR A 104 -1.78 16.85 -21.10
N PRO A 105 -0.78 16.79 -22.00
CA PRO A 105 -0.20 15.54 -22.41
C PRO A 105 0.53 14.83 -21.28
N ARG A 106 0.05 13.63 -20.88
CA ARG A 106 0.65 12.77 -19.84
C ARG A 106 0.71 11.33 -20.34
N ALA A 107 1.69 10.57 -19.88
CA ALA A 107 1.75 9.12 -20.11
C ALA A 107 1.13 8.32 -18.94
N PHE A 108 1.05 8.96 -17.79
CA PHE A 108 0.44 8.47 -16.57
C PHE A 108 -0.79 9.29 -16.24
N HIS A 109 -1.90 8.62 -16.11
CA HIS A 109 -3.17 9.22 -15.82
C HIS A 109 -3.62 8.74 -14.45
N MET A 110 -3.91 9.66 -13.53
CA MET A 110 -4.52 9.37 -12.25
C MET A 110 -5.57 10.44 -11.95
N VAL A 111 -6.78 10.00 -11.68
CA VAL A 111 -7.92 10.88 -11.41
C VAL A 111 -8.55 10.48 -10.08
N GLU A 112 -8.59 11.42 -9.14
CA GLU A 112 -9.35 11.30 -7.91
C GLU A 112 -10.73 11.94 -8.13
N VAL A 113 -11.79 11.16 -7.99
CA VAL A 113 -13.19 11.63 -8.03
C VAL A 113 -13.72 11.69 -6.61
N THR A 114 -14.28 12.83 -6.24
CA THR A 114 -14.87 13.09 -4.91
C THR A 114 -16.37 13.34 -4.99
N GLY A 115 -17.02 13.43 -3.83
CA GLY A 115 -18.46 13.74 -3.76
C GLY A 115 -19.35 12.55 -4.12
N LEU A 116 -18.84 11.33 -4.02
CA LEU A 116 -19.62 10.11 -4.23
C LEU A 116 -20.49 9.80 -3.01
N GLU A 117 -21.57 9.03 -3.23
CA GLU A 117 -22.46 8.58 -2.16
C GLU A 117 -21.93 7.27 -1.56
N PRO A 118 -21.90 7.11 -0.23
CA PRO A 118 -21.48 5.87 0.42
C PRO A 118 -22.35 4.66 0.05
N GLY A 119 -21.72 3.50 -0.11
CA GLY A 119 -22.41 2.24 -0.41
C GLY A 119 -23.07 2.19 -1.79
N ARG A 120 -22.76 3.13 -2.67
CA ARG A 120 -23.37 3.23 -4.00
C ARG A 120 -22.50 2.63 -5.08
N ARG A 121 -23.14 1.93 -6.05
CA ARG A 121 -22.45 1.33 -7.19
C ARG A 121 -22.37 2.32 -8.34
N TYR A 122 -21.14 2.50 -8.86
CA TYR A 122 -20.79 3.38 -9.96
C TYR A 122 -20.19 2.60 -11.12
N ARG A 123 -20.41 3.08 -12.33
CA ARG A 123 -19.66 2.67 -13.52
C ARG A 123 -18.81 3.84 -14.02
N PHE A 124 -17.70 3.52 -14.66
CA PHE A 124 -16.77 4.52 -15.17
C PHE A 124 -16.24 4.15 -16.54
N LYS A 125 -15.68 5.14 -17.21
CA LYS A 125 -14.97 4.99 -18.49
C LYS A 125 -13.79 5.94 -18.48
N ALA A 126 -12.59 5.38 -18.43
CA ALA A 126 -11.32 6.10 -18.57
C ALA A 126 -10.91 6.09 -20.03
N THR A 127 -10.52 7.25 -20.56
CA THR A 127 -10.11 7.40 -21.97
C THR A 127 -8.89 8.31 -22.10
N SER A 128 -8.12 8.09 -23.15
CA SER A 128 -7.04 8.98 -23.58
C SER A 128 -7.11 9.14 -25.09
N ASP A 129 -7.21 10.39 -25.57
CA ASP A 129 -7.39 10.73 -26.99
C ASP A 129 -8.50 9.88 -27.66
N GLY A 130 -9.64 9.72 -26.97
CA GLY A 130 -10.79 8.97 -27.43
C GLY A 130 -10.68 7.44 -27.37
N GLN A 131 -9.54 6.89 -26.93
CA GLN A 131 -9.35 5.45 -26.74
C GLN A 131 -9.62 5.04 -25.29
N GLN A 132 -10.41 3.98 -25.09
CA GLN A 132 -10.73 3.47 -23.76
C GLN A 132 -9.55 2.75 -23.15
N ALA A 133 -9.33 2.97 -21.84
CA ALA A 133 -8.38 2.23 -21.04
C ALA A 133 -8.88 0.81 -20.73
N HIS A 134 -7.94 -0.13 -20.72
CA HIS A 134 -8.20 -1.54 -20.41
C HIS A 134 -7.29 -2.00 -19.27
N ALA A 135 -7.78 -2.93 -18.47
CA ALA A 135 -6.96 -3.61 -17.46
C ALA A 135 -5.72 -4.25 -18.12
N ALA A 136 -4.61 -4.32 -17.38
CA ALA A 136 -3.43 -4.99 -17.89
C ALA A 136 -3.69 -6.49 -18.07
N LEU A 137 -2.95 -7.10 -19.03
CA LEU A 137 -3.18 -8.47 -19.47
C LEU A 137 -3.06 -9.53 -18.36
N LEU A 138 -2.12 -9.36 -17.45
CA LEU A 138 -1.81 -10.32 -16.39
C LEU A 138 -2.64 -10.15 -15.12
N PRO A 139 -3.09 -8.95 -14.73
CA PRO A 139 -4.00 -8.80 -13.58
C PRO A 139 -5.41 -9.32 -13.83
N THR A 140 -5.74 -9.61 -15.07
CA THR A 140 -7.05 -10.15 -15.46
C THR A 140 -7.30 -11.60 -15.04
N LEU A 141 -6.41 -12.19 -14.27
CA LEU A 141 -6.67 -13.47 -13.59
C LEU A 141 -7.75 -13.40 -12.52
N GLN A 142 -8.09 -12.19 -12.05
CA GLN A 142 -9.27 -11.97 -11.19
C GLN A 142 -10.49 -11.60 -12.03
N VAL A 143 -11.24 -12.62 -12.40
CA VAL A 143 -12.52 -12.47 -13.10
C VAL A 143 -13.48 -11.58 -12.28
N GLY A 144 -14.02 -10.54 -12.92
CA GLY A 144 -14.97 -9.62 -12.29
C GLY A 144 -14.32 -8.53 -11.44
N SER A 145 -13.03 -8.26 -11.62
CA SER A 145 -12.40 -7.09 -10.99
C SER A 145 -13.04 -5.78 -11.50
N CYS A 146 -12.93 -4.73 -10.69
CA CYS A 146 -13.50 -3.42 -11.02
C CYS A 146 -13.00 -2.88 -12.38
N GLU A 147 -11.76 -3.16 -12.72
CA GLU A 147 -11.12 -2.75 -13.96
C GLU A 147 -11.62 -3.53 -15.18
N GLN A 148 -12.05 -4.78 -15.00
CA GLN A 148 -12.62 -5.58 -16.08
C GLN A 148 -14.06 -5.18 -16.39
N ILE A 149 -14.86 -4.99 -15.33
CA ILE A 149 -16.28 -4.63 -15.50
C ILE A 149 -16.50 -3.12 -15.58
N ASN A 150 -15.46 -2.30 -15.35
CA ASN A 150 -15.52 -0.85 -15.26
C ASN A 150 -16.58 -0.35 -14.27
N GLU A 151 -16.68 -1.02 -13.13
CA GLU A 151 -17.62 -0.68 -12.06
C GLU A 151 -16.96 -0.86 -10.69
N PHE A 152 -17.38 -0.06 -9.72
CA PHE A 152 -17.01 -0.21 -8.31
C PHE A 152 -18.17 0.19 -7.40
N THR A 153 -18.07 -0.20 -6.14
CA THR A 153 -19.01 0.23 -5.08
C THR A 153 -18.22 1.00 -4.03
N THR A 154 -18.64 2.23 -3.72
CA THR A 154 -18.07 3.02 -2.62
C THR A 154 -18.25 2.29 -1.28
N LEU A 155 -17.31 2.49 -0.37
CA LEU A 155 -17.38 1.87 0.95
C LEU A 155 -18.51 2.50 1.77
N THR A 156 -18.98 1.76 2.78
CA THR A 156 -19.85 2.29 3.82
C THR A 156 -19.01 2.58 5.05
N PRO A 157 -19.07 3.78 5.63
CA PRO A 157 -18.34 4.06 6.86
C PRO A 157 -18.73 3.10 7.98
N PRO A 158 -17.80 2.74 8.87
CA PRO A 158 -18.13 2.03 10.10
C PRO A 158 -19.16 2.83 10.92
N PRO A 159 -19.96 2.16 11.77
CA PRO A 159 -20.84 2.86 12.66
C PRO A 159 -20.08 3.63 13.74
N GLY A 160 -20.73 4.69 14.26
CA GLY A 160 -20.17 5.50 15.34
C GLY A 160 -19.46 6.75 14.87
N GLU A 161 -18.76 7.40 15.78
CA GLU A 161 -18.08 8.66 15.55
C GLU A 161 -16.67 8.43 14.97
N TYR A 162 -16.26 9.30 14.07
CA TYR A 162 -14.90 9.35 13.57
C TYR A 162 -13.96 9.83 14.71
N LEU A 163 -12.82 9.14 14.88
CA LEU A 163 -11.85 9.44 15.93
C LEU A 163 -10.60 10.11 15.36
N THR A 164 -9.92 9.45 14.45
CA THR A 164 -8.65 9.91 13.89
C THR A 164 -8.33 9.21 12.57
N THR A 165 -7.32 9.72 11.88
CA THR A 165 -6.64 9.03 10.78
C THR A 165 -5.18 8.81 11.13
N ILE A 166 -4.68 7.60 10.91
CA ILE A 166 -3.26 7.25 11.02
C ILE A 166 -2.78 6.87 9.62
N ALA A 167 -1.67 7.46 9.18
CA ALA A 167 -0.99 7.06 7.96
C ALA A 167 0.03 5.96 8.23
N LEU A 168 0.13 5.00 7.30
CA LEU A 168 1.07 3.88 7.39
C LEU A 168 1.97 3.91 6.16
N THR A 169 3.29 3.90 6.37
CA THR A 169 4.29 3.79 5.31
C THR A 169 5.43 2.89 5.75
N ASN A 170 6.12 2.24 4.83
CA ASN A 170 7.22 1.30 5.11
C ASN A 170 8.05 1.05 3.85
N ASP A 171 9.16 0.35 4.01
CA ASP A 171 10.03 -0.08 2.89
C ASP A 171 10.35 1.10 1.97
N ILE A 172 10.96 2.13 2.54
CA ILE A 172 11.32 3.39 1.86
C ILE A 172 12.66 3.23 1.17
N HIS A 173 13.64 2.57 1.82
CA HIS A 173 14.96 2.27 1.30
C HIS A 173 15.78 3.50 0.87
N ILE A 174 15.81 4.57 1.64
CA ILE A 174 16.66 5.75 1.37
C ILE A 174 18.10 5.29 1.13
N GLY A 175 18.66 5.69 0.00
CA GLY A 175 19.99 5.26 -0.45
C GLY A 175 19.99 4.15 -1.50
N GLU A 176 18.87 3.44 -1.71
CA GLU A 176 18.77 2.44 -2.76
C GLU A 176 18.84 3.10 -4.14
N LYS A 177 19.75 2.60 -5.00
CA LYS A 177 19.96 3.16 -6.35
C LYS A 177 19.33 2.33 -7.46
N ARG A 178 18.88 1.12 -7.15
CA ARG A 178 18.35 0.18 -8.15
C ARG A 178 17.28 -0.70 -7.53
N GLN A 179 16.08 -0.56 -8.03
CA GLN A 179 15.00 -1.45 -7.65
C GLN A 179 15.19 -2.84 -8.27
N GLY A 180 15.09 -3.91 -7.49
CA GLY A 180 15.26 -5.25 -8.02
C GLY A 180 15.12 -6.37 -7.01
N ILE A 181 13.91 -6.69 -6.58
CA ILE A 181 13.68 -7.79 -5.62
C ILE A 181 13.43 -9.11 -6.32
N VAL A 182 12.58 -9.15 -7.35
CA VAL A 182 12.10 -10.40 -7.96
C VAL A 182 12.99 -10.90 -9.10
N LEU A 183 13.49 -10.00 -9.93
CA LEU A 183 14.27 -10.32 -11.12
C LEU A 183 15.73 -9.86 -11.04
N GLY A 184 16.21 -9.48 -9.85
CA GLY A 184 17.46 -8.75 -9.70
C GLY A 184 17.30 -7.30 -10.13
N SER A 185 18.40 -6.58 -10.29
CA SER A 185 18.35 -5.16 -10.67
C SER A 185 17.62 -4.96 -11.99
N LEU A 186 16.65 -4.04 -11.98
CA LEU A 186 15.92 -3.67 -13.20
C LEU A 186 16.90 -3.11 -14.26
N PRO A 187 16.59 -3.31 -15.55
CA PRO A 187 17.36 -2.67 -16.62
C PRO A 187 17.37 -1.14 -16.45
N THR A 188 18.43 -0.49 -16.92
CA THR A 188 18.56 0.98 -16.86
C THR A 188 17.39 1.73 -17.49
N SER A 189 16.69 1.11 -18.46
CA SER A 189 15.50 1.67 -19.11
C SER A 189 14.28 1.81 -18.18
N VAL A 190 14.29 1.17 -17.02
CA VAL A 190 13.21 1.25 -16.01
C VAL A 190 13.69 1.89 -14.71
N GLN A 191 14.92 2.39 -14.66
CA GLN A 191 15.44 3.19 -13.56
C GLN A 191 15.10 4.67 -13.73
N PRO A 192 15.15 5.48 -12.66
CA PRO A 192 14.92 6.91 -12.75
C PRO A 192 15.85 7.56 -13.77
N HIS A 193 15.38 8.64 -14.37
CA HIS A 193 16.22 9.48 -15.20
C HIS A 193 17.41 10.00 -14.38
N PRO A 194 18.64 10.10 -14.94
CA PRO A 194 19.83 10.54 -14.19
C PRO A 194 19.68 11.94 -13.56
N ASP A 195 18.82 12.78 -14.09
CA ASP A 195 18.57 14.13 -13.57
C ASP A 195 17.47 14.20 -12.50
N GLN A 196 16.86 13.06 -12.14
CA GLN A 196 15.84 13.00 -11.09
C GLN A 196 16.48 12.67 -9.73
N VAL A 197 15.83 13.12 -8.68
CA VAL A 197 16.12 12.69 -7.31
C VAL A 197 16.00 11.15 -7.22
N ASP A 198 16.80 10.54 -6.36
CA ASP A 198 16.70 9.09 -6.12
C ASP A 198 15.25 8.70 -5.77
N TYR A 199 14.77 7.63 -6.36
CA TYR A 199 13.35 7.25 -6.25
C TYR A 199 12.84 7.03 -4.80
N PRO A 200 13.63 6.53 -3.84
CA PRO A 200 13.15 6.43 -2.45
C PRO A 200 12.88 7.81 -1.84
N GLN A 201 13.77 8.76 -2.08
CA GLN A 201 13.58 10.15 -1.65
C GLN A 201 12.37 10.79 -2.34
N LEU A 202 12.23 10.61 -3.66
CA LEU A 202 11.09 11.11 -4.42
C LEU A 202 9.77 10.57 -3.84
N MET A 203 9.69 9.25 -3.66
CA MET A 203 8.46 8.58 -3.19
C MET A 203 8.08 8.99 -1.77
N LEU A 204 9.06 9.05 -0.85
CA LEU A 204 8.80 9.52 0.51
C LEU A 204 8.37 10.98 0.53
N SER A 205 9.11 11.87 -0.14
CA SER A 205 8.79 13.30 -0.19
C SER A 205 7.39 13.55 -0.78
N ALA A 206 7.06 12.91 -1.89
CA ALA A 206 5.75 13.03 -2.52
C ALA A 206 4.63 12.48 -1.63
N SER A 207 4.88 11.40 -0.88
CA SER A 207 3.92 10.84 0.07
C SER A 207 3.67 11.78 1.25
N LEU A 208 4.72 12.34 1.84
CA LEU A 208 4.61 13.28 2.96
C LEU A 208 3.95 14.60 2.54
N ASP A 209 4.24 15.09 1.33
CA ASP A 209 3.57 16.26 0.76
C ASP A 209 2.07 16.02 0.58
N ASP A 210 1.70 14.89 0.02
CA ASP A 210 0.28 14.51 -0.14
C ASP A 210 -0.44 14.38 1.22
N LEU A 211 0.22 13.75 2.20
CA LEU A 211 -0.29 13.65 3.57
C LEU A 211 -0.52 15.02 4.20
N THR A 212 0.41 15.96 4.00
CA THR A 212 0.30 17.33 4.53
C THR A 212 -0.76 18.13 3.81
N THR A 213 -0.72 18.16 2.47
CA THR A 213 -1.52 19.11 1.67
C THR A 213 -2.92 18.61 1.34
N ARG A 214 -3.12 17.30 1.28
CA ARG A 214 -4.38 16.68 0.78
C ARG A 214 -5.06 15.77 1.77
N ARG A 215 -4.35 15.22 2.78
CA ARG A 215 -4.89 14.21 3.70
C ARG A 215 -5.04 14.69 5.14
N GLY A 216 -4.83 15.98 5.39
CA GLY A 216 -5.10 16.60 6.69
C GLY A 216 -4.03 16.36 7.75
N HIS A 217 -2.80 16.05 7.33
CA HIS A 217 -1.64 15.88 8.19
C HIS A 217 -1.86 14.85 9.33
N PRO A 218 -2.14 13.57 8.99
CA PRO A 218 -2.39 12.55 10.00
C PRO A 218 -1.09 12.13 10.71
N PHE A 219 -1.21 11.52 11.90
CA PHE A 219 -0.08 10.84 12.55
C PHE A 219 0.47 9.74 11.64
N VAL A 220 1.79 9.69 11.44
CA VAL A 220 2.45 8.73 10.52
C VAL A 220 3.19 7.64 11.28
N VAL A 221 2.92 6.39 10.93
CA VAL A 221 3.70 5.23 11.37
C VAL A 221 4.61 4.79 10.22
N VAL A 222 5.92 4.89 10.43
CA VAL A 222 6.96 4.49 9.47
C VAL A 222 7.48 3.12 9.89
N ASN A 223 7.03 2.06 9.20
CA ASN A 223 7.21 0.69 9.65
C ASN A 223 8.41 -0.02 9.02
N GLY A 224 9.62 0.46 9.30
CA GLY A 224 10.88 -0.19 8.98
C GLY A 224 11.33 -0.10 7.53
N ASP A 225 12.57 -0.54 7.29
CA ASP A 225 13.31 -0.41 6.04
C ASP A 225 13.28 1.02 5.52
N ILE A 226 13.60 1.96 6.43
CA ILE A 226 13.62 3.39 6.12
C ILE A 226 14.88 3.69 5.31
N THR A 227 16.01 3.09 5.68
CA THR A 227 17.29 3.18 4.96
C THR A 227 17.55 1.91 4.16
N TYR A 228 18.41 2.01 3.17
CA TYR A 228 18.82 0.83 2.39
C TYR A 228 19.94 0.03 3.08
N ALA A 229 20.80 0.71 3.81
CA ALA A 229 22.01 0.09 4.33
C ALA A 229 22.44 0.61 5.71
N ASN A 230 21.57 1.33 6.43
CA ASN A 230 21.90 1.96 7.72
C ASN A 230 23.22 2.75 7.67
N LEU A 231 23.41 3.55 6.62
CA LEU A 231 24.56 4.46 6.52
C LEU A 231 24.19 5.83 7.14
N PRO A 232 25.16 6.56 7.73
CA PRO A 232 24.88 7.85 8.37
C PRO A 232 24.18 8.87 7.45
N ASP A 233 24.57 8.96 6.19
CA ASP A 233 23.98 9.86 5.20
C ASP A 233 22.55 9.45 4.80
N GLU A 234 22.27 8.14 4.73
CA GLU A 234 20.92 7.62 4.49
C GLU A 234 19.99 7.95 5.67
N VAL A 235 20.49 7.74 6.89
CA VAL A 235 19.76 8.00 8.15
C VAL A 235 19.49 9.48 8.30
N GLU A 236 20.48 10.35 8.07
CA GLU A 236 20.33 11.80 8.16
C GLU A 236 19.32 12.32 7.15
N LEU A 237 19.39 11.85 5.89
CA LEU A 237 18.42 12.26 4.87
C LEU A 237 16.99 11.81 5.23
N ALA A 238 16.82 10.56 5.67
CA ALA A 238 15.53 10.04 6.09
C ALA A 238 14.97 10.86 7.27
N ARG A 239 15.81 11.17 8.26
CA ARG A 239 15.45 12.00 9.40
C ARG A 239 15.03 13.40 8.97
N GLN A 240 15.82 14.04 8.10
CA GLN A 240 15.51 15.37 7.59
C GLN A 240 14.17 15.43 6.86
N LEU A 241 13.82 14.41 6.06
CA LEU A 241 12.55 14.34 5.36
C LEU A 241 11.39 14.20 6.34
N LEU A 242 11.52 13.34 7.35
CA LEU A 242 10.48 13.13 8.36
C LEU A 242 10.31 14.33 9.28
N ASP A 243 11.39 15.01 9.67
CA ASP A 243 11.34 16.24 10.44
C ASP A 243 10.72 17.41 9.63
N GLY A 244 10.81 17.36 8.30
CA GLY A 244 10.09 18.27 7.42
C GLY A 244 8.57 18.04 7.44
N TYR A 245 8.12 16.85 7.81
CA TYR A 245 6.70 16.56 8.03
C TYR A 245 6.24 17.01 9.43
N GLY A 246 7.00 16.74 10.49
CA GLY A 246 6.63 17.06 11.85
C GLY A 246 7.61 16.54 12.88
N GLU A 247 7.22 16.55 14.15
CA GLU A 247 8.04 16.14 15.29
C GLU A 247 7.88 14.63 15.56
N GLN A 248 9.00 13.94 15.82
CA GLN A 248 9.00 12.54 16.23
C GLN A 248 8.17 12.37 17.52
N ASP A 249 7.42 11.28 17.60
CA ASP A 249 6.53 10.88 18.69
C ASP A 249 5.29 11.78 18.88
N ALA A 250 5.21 12.92 18.17
CA ALA A 250 4.04 13.78 18.12
C ALA A 250 3.28 13.68 16.79
N ASP A 251 4.01 13.72 15.67
CA ASP A 251 3.44 13.68 14.33
C ASP A 251 3.77 12.38 13.60
N TRP A 252 4.87 11.73 13.97
CA TRP A 252 5.27 10.45 13.40
C TRP A 252 6.07 9.59 14.39
N VAL A 253 6.05 8.27 14.15
CA VAL A 253 6.89 7.29 14.84
C VAL A 253 7.55 6.37 13.81
N ALA A 254 8.78 5.95 14.07
CA ALA A 254 9.52 5.02 13.24
C ALA A 254 9.85 3.74 14.01
N THR A 255 9.75 2.58 13.36
CA THR A 255 10.35 1.33 13.85
C THR A 255 11.41 0.84 12.87
N ARG A 256 12.26 -0.07 13.32
CA ARG A 256 13.39 -0.59 12.54
C ARG A 256 12.95 -1.70 11.61
N GLY A 257 13.47 -1.71 10.37
CA GLY A 257 13.41 -2.85 9.45
C GLY A 257 14.76 -3.56 9.31
N ASN A 258 14.81 -4.64 8.54
CA ASN A 258 16.06 -5.43 8.41
C ASN A 258 17.17 -4.69 7.66
N HIS A 259 16.86 -3.73 6.81
CA HIS A 259 17.83 -2.86 6.16
C HIS A 259 18.39 -1.80 7.12
N ASP A 260 17.67 -1.45 8.17
CA ASP A 260 18.08 -0.52 9.24
C ASP A 260 18.89 -1.22 10.37
N HIS A 261 19.29 -2.49 10.17
CA HIS A 261 20.00 -3.28 11.16
C HIS A 261 21.40 -2.71 11.44
N PRO A 262 21.87 -2.70 12.72
CA PRO A 262 23.21 -2.28 13.06
C PRO A 262 24.29 -3.00 12.26
N ARG A 263 25.33 -2.28 11.84
CA ARG A 263 26.48 -2.83 11.15
C ARG A 263 27.67 -2.88 12.08
N ARG A 264 28.11 -4.10 12.45
CA ARG A 264 29.20 -4.31 13.40
C ARG A 264 28.91 -3.61 14.73
N ASP A 265 29.74 -2.62 15.10
CA ASP A 265 29.64 -1.87 16.34
C ASP A 265 28.98 -0.48 16.15
N ASP A 266 28.45 -0.20 14.95
CA ASP A 266 27.89 1.09 14.56
C ASP A 266 26.38 0.96 14.27
N ASP A 267 25.57 1.85 14.83
CA ASP A 267 24.12 1.87 14.69
C ASP A 267 23.59 3.28 14.44
N PRO A 268 23.88 3.89 13.29
CA PRO A 268 23.39 5.24 12.97
C PRO A 268 21.87 5.38 13.10
N PHE A 269 21.11 4.36 12.71
CA PHE A 269 19.66 4.34 12.88
C PHE A 269 19.24 4.38 14.35
N GLY A 270 19.91 3.57 15.18
CA GLY A 270 19.63 3.53 16.62
C GLY A 270 19.95 4.84 17.31
N ASP A 271 20.96 5.55 16.88
CA ASP A 271 21.38 6.85 17.44
C ASP A 271 20.37 7.98 17.10
N VAL A 272 19.68 7.87 15.96
CA VAL A 272 18.83 8.95 15.42
C VAL A 272 17.34 8.68 15.64
N PHE A 273 16.88 7.44 15.47
CA PHE A 273 15.46 7.08 15.53
C PHE A 273 15.11 6.31 16.81
N VAL A 274 15.53 5.08 16.89
CA VAL A 274 15.25 4.17 18.02
C VAL A 274 16.30 3.08 18.13
N GLY A 275 16.77 2.81 19.33
CA GLY A 275 17.78 1.80 19.62
C GLY A 275 17.36 0.39 19.18
N TYR A 276 18.35 -0.47 18.95
CA TYR A 276 18.16 -1.84 18.48
C TYR A 276 17.42 -2.71 19.49
N GLN A 277 16.50 -3.54 19.00
CA GLN A 277 15.64 -4.45 19.79
C GLN A 277 14.81 -3.71 20.85
N ARG A 278 14.21 -2.59 20.48
CA ARG A 278 13.35 -1.78 21.34
C ARG A 278 11.90 -1.83 20.89
N ASN A 279 11.00 -1.70 21.83
CA ASN A 279 9.62 -1.36 21.57
C ASN A 279 9.41 0.12 21.85
N GLN A 280 8.49 0.72 21.12
CA GLN A 280 7.98 2.04 21.38
C GLN A 280 6.46 1.98 21.56
N THR A 281 5.96 2.65 22.58
CA THR A 281 4.52 2.81 22.81
C THR A 281 4.19 4.28 22.73
N ILE A 282 3.48 4.68 21.69
CA ILE A 282 3.07 6.06 21.47
C ILE A 282 1.55 6.11 21.50
N LEU A 283 1.03 7.18 22.08
CA LEU A 283 -0.39 7.52 21.96
C LEU A 283 -0.53 8.60 20.90
N ASP A 284 -1.30 8.30 19.85
CA ASP A 284 -1.67 9.35 18.90
C ASP A 284 -2.52 10.42 19.61
N PRO A 285 -2.72 11.60 19.01
CA PRO A 285 -3.49 12.68 19.62
C PRO A 285 -4.92 12.30 20.05
N SER A 286 -5.50 11.23 19.48
CA SER A 286 -6.83 10.72 19.87
C SER A 286 -6.79 9.69 21.01
N GLY A 287 -5.59 9.27 21.44
CA GLY A 287 -5.37 8.27 22.49
C GLY A 287 -5.37 6.83 22.00
N VAL A 288 -5.29 6.59 20.70
CA VAL A 288 -5.02 5.26 20.12
C VAL A 288 -3.56 4.89 20.41
N ARG A 289 -3.35 3.70 20.94
CA ARG A 289 -2.00 3.18 21.20
C ARG A 289 -1.39 2.66 19.89
N VAL A 290 -0.20 3.14 19.54
CA VAL A 290 0.67 2.54 18.54
C VAL A 290 1.76 1.78 19.30
N LEU A 291 1.79 0.47 19.16
CA LEU A 291 2.81 -0.41 19.74
C LEU A 291 3.76 -0.82 18.62
N ALA A 292 4.84 -0.07 18.45
CA ALA A 292 5.86 -0.30 17.44
C ALA A 292 6.99 -1.18 18.00
N MET A 293 7.18 -2.35 17.41
CA MET A 293 8.09 -3.38 17.91
C MET A 293 9.23 -3.62 16.89
N ASP A 294 10.46 -3.46 17.33
CA ASP A 294 11.62 -3.87 16.53
C ASP A 294 11.67 -5.39 16.44
N SER A 295 11.45 -5.91 15.24
CA SER A 295 11.48 -7.35 14.95
C SER A 295 12.73 -7.75 14.18
N THR A 296 13.78 -6.92 14.13
CA THR A 296 14.92 -7.12 13.25
C THR A 296 15.96 -8.11 13.80
N ARG A 297 16.70 -8.68 12.87
CA ARG A 297 17.82 -9.56 13.13
C ARG A 297 18.77 -9.52 11.93
N GLY A 298 20.04 -9.77 12.15
CA GLY A 298 21.12 -9.62 11.16
C GLY A 298 21.08 -10.49 9.89
N SER A 299 19.98 -11.15 9.57
CA SER A 299 19.88 -12.09 8.45
C SER A 299 18.61 -11.97 7.60
N GLY A 300 17.99 -10.80 7.59
CA GLY A 300 16.75 -10.56 6.82
C GLY A 300 15.49 -11.20 7.39
N GLY A 301 15.58 -12.15 8.33
CA GLY A 301 14.44 -12.67 9.08
C GLY A 301 14.29 -11.99 10.44
N GLY A 302 13.12 -12.11 11.05
CA GLY A 302 12.77 -11.42 12.30
C GLY A 302 12.73 -12.33 13.53
N TRP A 303 12.87 -11.72 14.70
CA TRP A 303 12.57 -12.28 16.00
C TRP A 303 12.23 -11.20 17.01
N ILE A 304 11.60 -11.59 18.12
CA ILE A 304 11.35 -10.73 19.29
C ILE A 304 12.15 -11.28 20.45
N VAL A 305 12.94 -10.45 21.12
CA VAL A 305 13.74 -10.87 22.28
C VAL A 305 12.88 -10.98 23.56
N PRO A 306 13.31 -11.78 24.56
CA PRO A 306 12.53 -11.99 25.77
C PRO A 306 12.08 -10.70 26.46
N ASP A 307 12.99 -9.74 26.64
CA ASP A 307 12.69 -8.46 27.32
C ASP A 307 11.62 -7.63 26.57
N GLN A 308 11.56 -7.73 25.24
CA GLN A 308 10.51 -7.08 24.46
C GLN A 308 9.13 -7.70 24.78
N TYR A 309 9.07 -9.02 24.96
CA TYR A 309 7.80 -9.68 25.33
C TYR A 309 7.29 -9.24 26.69
N ASP A 310 8.18 -9.05 27.67
CA ASP A 310 7.79 -8.58 28.99
C ASP A 310 7.23 -7.14 28.91
N GLN A 311 7.82 -6.29 28.07
CA GLN A 311 7.32 -4.94 27.78
C GLN A 311 5.97 -4.98 27.06
N ILE A 312 5.82 -5.77 26.00
CA ILE A 312 4.56 -5.91 25.25
C ILE A 312 3.45 -6.36 26.19
N MET A 313 3.71 -7.37 27.01
CA MET A 313 2.74 -7.90 27.95
C MET A 313 2.33 -6.84 28.99
N SER A 314 3.31 -6.15 29.59
CA SER A 314 3.05 -5.06 30.53
C SER A 314 2.21 -3.95 29.93
N GLU A 315 2.51 -3.53 28.70
CA GLU A 315 1.76 -2.50 27.99
C GLU A 315 0.32 -2.92 27.69
N LEU A 316 0.11 -4.15 27.24
CA LEU A 316 -1.21 -4.66 26.92
C LEU A 316 -2.06 -4.92 28.18
N GLU A 317 -1.45 -5.39 29.27
CA GLU A 317 -2.12 -5.61 30.55
C GLU A 317 -2.49 -4.30 31.26
N SER A 318 -1.72 -3.23 31.08
CA SER A 318 -1.97 -1.91 31.69
C SER A 318 -3.34 -1.32 31.31
N ASP A 319 -3.75 -1.51 30.05
CA ASP A 319 -5.07 -1.15 29.53
C ASP A 319 -5.41 -2.06 28.33
N PRO A 320 -5.96 -3.25 28.59
CA PRO A 320 -6.20 -4.25 27.55
C PRO A 320 -7.33 -3.89 26.56
N HIS A 321 -8.14 -2.90 26.91
CA HIS A 321 -9.25 -2.41 26.08
C HIS A 321 -8.89 -1.16 25.26
N ARG A 322 -7.72 -0.58 25.46
CA ARG A 322 -7.30 0.57 24.68
C ARG A 322 -7.14 0.21 23.21
N PRO A 323 -7.76 0.97 22.31
CA PRO A 323 -7.54 0.76 20.88
C PRO A 323 -6.05 0.76 20.55
N THR A 324 -5.56 -0.36 20.03
CA THR A 324 -4.12 -0.58 19.81
C THR A 324 -3.87 -1.06 18.39
N LEU A 325 -3.00 -0.31 17.71
CA LEU A 325 -2.35 -0.68 16.46
C LEU A 325 -0.99 -1.29 16.80
N ALA A 326 -0.83 -2.58 16.57
CA ALA A 326 0.45 -3.27 16.71
C ALA A 326 1.22 -3.19 15.38
N VAL A 327 2.54 -3.00 15.46
CA VAL A 327 3.40 -2.80 14.29
C VAL A 327 4.70 -3.57 14.45
N THR A 328 5.02 -4.41 13.47
CA THR A 328 6.36 -4.99 13.27
C THR A 328 6.76 -4.85 11.82
N HIS A 329 8.07 -4.78 11.53
CA HIS A 329 8.48 -4.80 10.12
C HIS A 329 8.21 -6.17 9.47
N HIS A 330 8.54 -7.28 10.14
CA HIS A 330 8.33 -8.63 9.61
C HIS A 330 6.90 -9.12 9.85
N PRO A 331 6.24 -9.72 8.84
CA PRO A 331 4.92 -10.32 9.00
C PRO A 331 4.85 -11.41 10.06
N VAL A 332 3.70 -11.48 10.74
CA VAL A 332 3.48 -12.34 11.93
C VAL A 332 2.54 -13.51 11.67
N THR A 333 2.20 -13.82 10.41
CA THR A 333 1.29 -14.93 10.07
C THR A 333 2.00 -16.04 9.31
N ASN A 334 1.49 -17.26 9.43
CA ASN A 334 1.96 -18.36 8.59
C ASN A 334 1.52 -18.17 7.13
N GLU A 335 0.40 -17.52 6.89
CA GLU A 335 -0.06 -17.24 5.53
C GLU A 335 0.94 -16.35 4.80
N ALA A 336 1.43 -15.26 5.43
CA ALA A 336 2.49 -14.44 4.87
C ALA A 336 3.74 -15.25 4.56
N ALA A 337 4.16 -16.13 5.49
CA ALA A 337 5.36 -16.94 5.33
C ALA A 337 5.30 -17.91 4.14
N TRP A 338 4.12 -18.45 3.82
CA TRP A 338 3.96 -19.41 2.73
C TRP A 338 3.57 -18.79 1.39
N THR A 339 3.04 -17.57 1.40
CA THR A 339 2.60 -16.88 0.17
C THR A 339 3.60 -15.84 -0.33
N SER A 340 4.56 -15.43 0.50
CA SER A 340 5.63 -14.52 0.09
C SER A 340 6.68 -15.23 -0.76
N ILE A 341 7.15 -14.54 -1.79
CA ILE A 341 8.29 -14.98 -2.63
C ILE A 341 9.56 -15.13 -1.80
N SER A 342 9.74 -14.31 -0.76
CA SER A 342 10.88 -14.37 0.15
C SER A 342 10.91 -15.67 0.98
N GLY A 343 9.75 -16.31 1.16
CA GLY A 343 9.62 -17.55 1.91
C GLY A 343 9.74 -17.38 3.43
N PRO A 344 9.58 -18.47 4.20
CA PRO A 344 9.44 -18.41 5.65
C PRO A 344 10.70 -17.95 6.40
N GLN A 345 11.86 -18.04 5.79
CA GLN A 345 13.14 -17.65 6.42
C GLN A 345 13.35 -16.13 6.55
N PHE A 346 12.60 -15.35 5.76
CA PHE A 346 12.62 -13.89 5.78
C PHE A 346 11.45 -13.28 6.57
N MET A 347 10.67 -14.12 7.25
CA MET A 347 9.59 -13.68 8.13
C MET A 347 10.02 -13.69 9.58
N LEU A 348 9.13 -13.23 10.45
CA LEU A 348 9.29 -13.43 11.88
C LEU A 348 9.39 -14.92 12.20
N ARG A 349 10.27 -15.32 13.13
CA ARG A 349 10.45 -16.73 13.54
C ARG A 349 9.10 -17.34 13.98
N ALA A 350 8.85 -18.60 13.58
CA ALA A 350 7.55 -19.26 13.78
C ALA A 350 7.05 -19.24 15.24
N SER A 351 7.95 -19.43 16.22
CA SER A 351 7.60 -19.34 17.66
C SER A 351 7.14 -17.94 18.06
N ASP A 352 7.73 -16.91 17.47
CA ASP A 352 7.43 -15.53 17.78
C ASP A 352 6.11 -15.09 17.11
N ARG A 353 5.86 -15.55 15.88
CA ARG A 353 4.56 -15.34 15.21
C ARG A 353 3.40 -15.81 16.09
N LEU A 354 3.49 -17.06 16.56
CA LEU A 354 2.42 -17.60 17.41
C LEU A 354 2.32 -16.87 18.74
N ARG A 355 3.46 -16.55 19.38
CA ARG A 355 3.47 -15.88 20.69
C ARG A 355 2.89 -14.47 20.61
N LEU A 356 3.25 -13.68 19.59
CA LEU A 356 2.66 -12.35 19.37
C LEU A 356 1.17 -12.43 19.15
N GLN A 357 0.72 -13.30 18.24
CA GLN A 357 -0.71 -13.46 17.99
C GLN A 357 -1.49 -13.86 19.26
N LEU A 358 -0.91 -14.71 20.14
CA LEU A 358 -1.53 -15.06 21.40
C LEU A 358 -1.66 -13.85 22.33
N LEU A 359 -0.60 -13.05 22.50
CA LEU A 359 -0.62 -11.85 23.34
C LEU A 359 -1.60 -10.80 22.83
N GLU A 360 -1.56 -10.50 21.55
CA GLU A 360 -2.44 -9.54 20.89
C GLU A 360 -3.92 -9.92 21.03
N ASN A 361 -4.23 -11.20 20.89
CA ASN A 361 -5.61 -11.68 20.98
C ASN A 361 -6.08 -11.94 22.43
N GLN A 362 -5.21 -11.80 23.42
CA GLN A 362 -5.58 -11.71 24.84
C GLN A 362 -5.98 -10.28 25.23
N ALA A 363 -5.55 -9.26 24.50
CA ALA A 363 -5.88 -7.86 24.73
C ALA A 363 -6.98 -7.40 23.75
N PRO A 364 -8.23 -7.27 24.17
CA PRO A 364 -9.36 -6.95 23.27
C PRO A 364 -9.23 -5.65 22.50
N GLY A 365 -8.38 -4.72 22.95
CA GLY A 365 -8.11 -3.45 22.28
C GLY A 365 -7.21 -3.57 21.06
N VAL A 366 -6.44 -4.65 20.87
CA VAL A 366 -5.57 -4.82 19.69
C VAL A 366 -6.42 -5.20 18.50
N PHE A 367 -6.71 -4.24 17.63
CA PHE A 367 -7.62 -4.43 16.51
C PHE A 367 -6.92 -4.75 15.19
N LEU A 368 -5.67 -4.30 15.02
CA LEU A 368 -4.90 -4.45 13.79
C LEU A 368 -3.41 -4.61 14.10
N HIS A 369 -2.76 -5.55 13.44
CA HIS A 369 -1.31 -5.66 13.34
C HIS A 369 -0.87 -5.39 11.91
N VAL A 370 0.08 -4.46 11.72
CA VAL A 370 0.61 -4.07 10.42
C VAL A 370 2.07 -4.46 10.30
N ALA A 371 2.41 -5.08 9.18
CA ALA A 371 3.78 -5.42 8.80
C ALA A 371 4.16 -4.82 7.44
N GLY A 372 5.45 -4.65 7.17
CA GLY A 372 6.06 -4.30 5.89
C GLY A 372 6.78 -5.48 5.25
N HIS A 373 8.02 -5.25 4.78
CA HIS A 373 8.99 -6.25 4.36
C HIS A 373 8.69 -7.00 3.05
N THR A 374 7.44 -7.34 2.81
CA THR A 374 7.02 -8.12 1.63
C THR A 374 6.70 -7.26 0.41
N HIS A 375 6.70 -5.95 0.57
CA HIS A 375 6.40 -4.93 -0.44
C HIS A 375 5.04 -5.09 -1.12
N ARG A 376 4.08 -5.80 -0.49
CA ARG A 376 2.75 -6.04 -1.03
C ARG A 376 1.66 -5.57 -0.09
N MET A 377 0.50 -5.24 -0.64
CA MET A 377 -0.69 -4.91 0.14
C MET A 377 -1.57 -6.15 0.26
N ARG A 378 -1.64 -6.74 1.47
CA ARG A 378 -2.38 -7.98 1.67
C ARG A 378 -2.92 -8.10 3.09
N ARG A 379 -4.15 -8.56 3.20
CA ARG A 379 -4.71 -9.01 4.47
C ARG A 379 -4.47 -10.50 4.64
N ASP A 380 -3.81 -10.86 5.74
CA ASP A 380 -3.52 -12.24 6.08
C ASP A 380 -4.57 -12.82 7.01
N ARG A 381 -4.68 -14.15 6.95
CA ARG A 381 -5.45 -14.90 7.92
C ARG A 381 -4.62 -15.10 9.20
N ALA A 382 -5.23 -14.85 10.35
CA ALA A 382 -4.66 -15.21 11.64
C ALA A 382 -4.45 -16.74 11.73
N ASP A 383 -3.41 -17.16 12.43
CA ASP A 383 -3.15 -18.59 12.69
C ASP A 383 -4.08 -19.14 13.79
N LEU A 384 -4.63 -18.26 14.63
CA LEU A 384 -5.57 -18.58 15.69
C LEU A 384 -7.01 -18.50 15.17
N LEU A 385 -7.77 -19.60 15.30
CA LEU A 385 -9.16 -19.66 14.84
C LEU A 385 -10.11 -18.68 15.54
N TRP A 386 -9.75 -18.24 16.75
CA TRP A 386 -10.53 -17.32 17.58
C TRP A 386 -9.96 -15.87 17.55
N ALA A 387 -9.00 -15.60 16.69
CA ALA A 387 -8.40 -14.28 16.60
C ALA A 387 -9.44 -13.20 16.26
N HIS A 388 -9.38 -12.10 17.00
CA HIS A 388 -10.11 -10.87 16.68
C HIS A 388 -9.21 -9.81 16.02
N THR A 389 -7.90 -9.84 16.32
CA THR A 389 -6.91 -8.97 15.68
C THR A 389 -6.81 -9.28 14.20
N GLN A 390 -6.83 -8.25 13.38
CA GLN A 390 -6.61 -8.36 11.93
C GLN A 390 -5.11 -8.22 11.63
N TYR A 391 -4.64 -8.89 10.57
CA TYR A 391 -3.23 -8.87 10.17
C TYR A 391 -3.11 -8.34 8.75
N LEU A 392 -2.20 -7.38 8.55
CA LEU A 392 -2.00 -6.67 7.29
C LEU A 392 -0.52 -6.63 6.93
N GLU A 393 -0.18 -7.00 5.71
CA GLU A 393 1.06 -6.61 5.05
C GLU A 393 0.79 -5.30 4.30
N ASN A 394 1.50 -4.21 4.64
CA ASN A 394 1.36 -2.92 3.99
C ASN A 394 2.34 -2.80 2.82
N ALA A 395 1.92 -2.19 1.73
CA ALA A 395 2.75 -2.05 0.53
C ALA A 395 3.94 -1.12 0.76
N ALA A 396 5.05 -1.39 0.07
CA ALA A 396 6.23 -0.54 0.11
C ALA A 396 5.94 0.88 -0.40
N CYS A 397 6.55 1.87 0.22
CA CYS A 397 6.53 3.24 -0.27
C CYS A 397 7.38 3.39 -1.54
N ALA A 398 8.58 2.80 -1.55
CA ALA A 398 9.63 3.08 -2.52
C ALA A 398 9.30 2.72 -3.97
N ALA A 399 8.46 1.72 -4.22
CA ALA A 399 8.21 1.22 -5.56
C ALA A 399 6.82 0.58 -5.69
N TYR A 400 6.38 0.31 -6.92
CA TYR A 400 5.06 -0.26 -7.19
C TYR A 400 4.70 -1.42 -6.24
N PRO A 401 3.48 -1.39 -5.61
CA PRO A 401 2.36 -0.48 -5.86
C PRO A 401 2.56 0.97 -5.39
N GLY A 402 3.50 1.24 -4.51
CA GLY A 402 4.10 2.51 -4.09
C GLY A 402 3.14 3.55 -3.50
N GLY A 403 3.44 4.01 -2.30
CA GLY A 403 2.62 5.00 -1.64
C GLY A 403 2.45 4.78 -0.14
N PHE A 404 1.25 5.02 0.37
CA PHE A 404 0.92 4.94 1.79
C PHE A 404 -0.51 4.45 1.99
N SER A 405 -0.82 3.96 3.19
CA SER A 405 -2.18 3.63 3.59
C SER A 405 -2.72 4.64 4.60
N LEU A 406 -4.02 4.91 4.54
CA LEU A 406 -4.74 5.69 5.54
C LEU A 406 -5.69 4.79 6.32
N LEU A 407 -5.51 4.75 7.62
CA LEU A 407 -6.34 4.04 8.57
C LEU A 407 -7.27 5.06 9.25
N HIS A 408 -8.52 5.11 8.82
CA HIS A 408 -9.55 5.97 9.40
C HIS A 408 -10.26 5.23 10.51
N LEU A 409 -10.13 5.68 11.74
CA LEU A 409 -10.70 5.06 12.94
C LEU A 409 -12.02 5.68 13.34
N TYR A 410 -12.95 4.84 13.72
CA TYR A 410 -14.27 5.18 14.24
C TYR A 410 -14.51 4.42 15.55
N THR A 411 -15.46 4.86 16.35
CA THR A 411 -15.80 4.15 17.59
C THR A 411 -16.33 2.74 17.37
N GLY A 412 -16.85 2.42 16.20
CA GLY A 412 -17.39 1.11 15.83
C GLY A 412 -16.57 0.34 14.79
N GLY A 413 -15.33 0.76 14.48
CA GLY A 413 -14.46 0.05 13.54
C GLY A 413 -13.48 0.96 12.81
N TYR A 414 -12.97 0.52 11.68
CA TYR A 414 -12.03 1.31 10.88
C TYR A 414 -12.22 1.08 9.37
N LEU A 415 -11.72 2.03 8.57
CA LEU A 415 -11.47 1.89 7.13
C LEU A 415 -9.99 1.97 6.89
N LEU A 416 -9.48 1.13 6.00
CA LEU A 416 -8.11 1.20 5.52
C LEU A 416 -8.14 1.38 4.00
N ASN A 417 -7.46 2.41 3.52
CA ASN A 417 -7.37 2.72 2.10
C ASN A 417 -5.91 2.94 1.70
N PHE A 418 -5.49 2.31 0.62
CA PHE A 418 -4.19 2.55 0.02
C PHE A 418 -4.25 3.73 -0.95
N TRP A 419 -3.19 4.55 -0.95
CA TRP A 419 -3.06 5.75 -1.78
C TRP A 419 -1.71 5.80 -2.46
N ARG A 420 -1.68 6.32 -3.67
CA ARG A 420 -0.46 6.74 -4.34
C ARG A 420 -0.30 8.24 -4.22
N PRO A 421 0.93 8.77 -4.08
CA PRO A 421 1.15 10.21 -4.09
C PRO A 421 0.67 10.82 -5.42
N SER A 422 0.23 12.08 -5.36
CA SER A 422 -0.30 12.78 -6.55
C SER A 422 0.79 13.38 -7.45
N ASP A 423 2.05 13.27 -7.05
CA ASP A 423 3.19 13.81 -7.78
C ASP A 423 3.41 13.09 -9.14
N PRO A 424 3.53 13.82 -10.27
CA PRO A 424 3.71 13.23 -11.59
C PRO A 424 4.99 12.41 -11.77
N ASP A 425 6.09 12.82 -11.12
CA ASP A 425 7.37 12.11 -11.21
C ASP A 425 7.32 10.80 -10.41
N ALA A 426 6.60 10.81 -9.27
CA ALA A 426 6.30 9.60 -8.53
C ALA A 426 5.46 8.62 -9.37
N HIS A 427 4.50 9.11 -10.16
CA HIS A 427 3.73 8.25 -11.07
C HIS A 427 4.61 7.64 -12.18
N ASP A 428 5.51 8.43 -12.79
CA ASP A 428 6.45 7.90 -13.80
C ASP A 428 7.31 6.78 -13.20
N TRP A 429 7.81 6.99 -11.97
CA TRP A 429 8.58 5.97 -11.28
C TRP A 429 7.74 4.72 -10.96
N LEU A 430 6.54 4.87 -10.45
CA LEU A 430 5.64 3.73 -10.16
C LEU A 430 5.37 2.90 -11.41
N TYR A 431 5.18 3.55 -12.55
CA TYR A 431 5.07 2.86 -13.82
C TYR A 431 6.32 2.04 -14.17
N ARG A 432 7.51 2.63 -14.02
CA ARG A 432 8.78 1.97 -14.31
C ARG A 432 9.03 0.81 -13.36
N SER A 433 8.83 1.03 -12.04
CA SER A 433 9.06 0.01 -11.02
C SER A 433 8.07 -1.16 -11.08
N ARG A 434 6.92 -0.99 -11.72
CA ARG A 434 5.96 -2.07 -11.96
C ARG A 434 6.56 -3.28 -12.68
N TRP A 435 7.61 -3.09 -13.46
CA TRP A 435 8.31 -4.17 -14.16
C TRP A 435 9.03 -5.13 -13.23
N GLN A 436 9.39 -4.74 -12.00
CA GLN A 436 9.98 -5.67 -11.01
C GLN A 436 9.06 -6.86 -10.71
N VAL A 437 7.76 -6.67 -10.80
CA VAL A 437 6.75 -7.70 -10.65
C VAL A 437 6.26 -8.22 -12.01
N MET A 438 7.09 -8.15 -13.05
CA MET A 438 6.81 -8.61 -14.42
C MET A 438 5.55 -7.95 -15.04
N GLY A 439 5.27 -6.72 -14.67
CA GLY A 439 4.06 -6.00 -15.13
C GLY A 439 2.76 -6.57 -14.57
N LEU A 440 2.82 -7.50 -13.61
CA LEU A 440 1.65 -8.01 -12.91
C LEU A 440 0.91 -6.85 -12.24
N GLY A 441 -0.40 -6.90 -12.31
CA GLY A 441 -1.22 -5.79 -11.83
C GLY A 441 -1.31 -5.71 -10.32
N ALA A 442 -1.94 -4.62 -9.89
CA ALA A 442 -2.20 -4.32 -8.49
C ALA A 442 -2.81 -5.49 -7.71
N HIS A 443 -3.63 -6.31 -8.36
CA HIS A 443 -4.31 -7.43 -7.71
C HIS A 443 -3.39 -8.50 -7.13
N LEU A 444 -2.18 -8.70 -7.67
CA LEU A 444 -1.20 -9.58 -7.07
C LEU A 444 -0.43 -8.93 -5.93
N MET A 445 -0.41 -7.60 -5.91
CA MET A 445 0.28 -6.80 -4.91
C MET A 445 -0.68 -6.15 -3.91
N LEU A 446 -1.94 -5.92 -4.31
CA LEU A 446 -3.00 -5.33 -3.48
C LEU A 446 -4.01 -6.37 -2.96
N GLY A 447 -3.78 -7.64 -3.20
CA GLY A 447 -4.38 -8.88 -2.75
C GLY A 447 -5.74 -8.95 -2.18
#